data_4875c928bf6e112aea8b2bab7c91c32e
#
_entry.id   4875c928bf6e112aea8b2bab7c91c32e
#
_cell.length_a   1.000
_cell.length_b   1.000
_cell.length_c   1.000
_cell.angle_alpha   90.00
_cell.angle_beta   90.00
_cell.angle_gamma   90.00
#
_symmetry.space_group_name_H-M   'P 1'
#
loop_
_entity.id
_entity.type
_entity.pdbx_description
1 polymer ?
#
loop_
_entity_poly.entity_id
_entity_poly.type
_entity_poly.pdbx_seq_one_letter_code
_entity_poly.pdbx_strand_id
1 'polypeptide(L)'
;MTAPTISAKQVGELRKLTGAAMMDCKKALTETSGDIDAAVELLRVRLGDKALKVGGREATEGTVASYIHSNGKVGVLVEVDCNTDFVARNEDFQSFAREIALHIAASPSTLYVSEEEIPQEAKDAELRVFEQQAADKPEHIRPKIAEGKLKAWMNDVVLLNQPHVNADKYGGQTIEQMRSNLSGTTGENVVIRRFARFEVGV
;
A
#
# COMPACT_ATOMS: atom_id res chain seq x y z
N MET A 1 -17.43 35.34 8.80
CA MET A 1 -17.68 33.93 9.13
C MET A 1 -16.62 33.52 10.14
N THR A 2 -17.00 33.18 11.37
CA THR A 2 -16.08 32.70 12.41
C THR A 2 -15.55 31.33 12.00
N ALA A 3 -14.22 31.16 11.98
CA ALA A 3 -13.61 29.85 11.74
C ALA A 3 -14.15 28.84 12.77
N PRO A 4 -14.45 27.60 12.36
CA PRO A 4 -14.95 26.60 13.30
C PRO A 4 -13.90 26.32 14.36
N THR A 5 -14.35 26.23 15.61
CA THR A 5 -13.46 25.89 16.73
C THR A 5 -13.16 24.40 16.70
N ILE A 6 -11.98 24.01 16.22
CA ILE A 6 -11.55 22.61 16.16
C ILE A 6 -11.14 22.15 17.56
N SER A 7 -11.82 21.13 18.09
CA SER A 7 -11.54 20.55 19.41
C SER A 7 -10.33 19.62 19.38
N ALA A 8 -9.63 19.51 20.52
CA ALA A 8 -8.54 18.54 20.67
C ALA A 8 -9.00 17.07 20.46
N LYS A 9 -10.27 16.77 20.75
CA LYS A 9 -10.87 15.46 20.52
C LYS A 9 -10.94 15.12 19.03
N GLN A 10 -11.46 16.03 18.19
CA GLN A 10 -11.51 15.84 16.73
C GLN A 10 -10.10 15.66 16.12
N VAL A 11 -9.12 16.46 16.60
CA VAL A 11 -7.73 16.30 16.17
C VAL A 11 -7.18 14.92 16.53
N GLY A 12 -7.48 14.45 17.76
CA GLY A 12 -7.08 13.11 18.22
C GLY A 12 -7.75 11.97 17.43
N GLU A 13 -9.03 12.11 17.08
CA GLU A 13 -9.75 11.16 16.24
C GLU A 13 -9.16 11.08 14.84
N LEU A 14 -8.96 12.23 14.19
CA LEU A 14 -8.35 12.28 12.86
C LEU A 14 -6.93 11.70 12.85
N ARG A 15 -6.13 11.96 13.90
CA ARG A 15 -4.80 11.37 14.04
C ARG A 15 -4.85 9.84 14.15
N LYS A 16 -5.80 9.29 14.90
CA LYS A 16 -5.98 7.82 14.99
C LYS A 16 -6.32 7.20 13.64
N LEU A 17 -7.10 7.89 12.81
CA LEU A 17 -7.50 7.41 11.49
C LEU A 17 -6.39 7.50 10.44
N THR A 18 -5.51 8.52 10.55
CA THR A 18 -4.57 8.86 9.47
C THR A 18 -3.10 8.67 9.83
N GLY A 19 -2.76 8.55 11.12
CA GLY A 19 -1.37 8.57 11.60
C GLY A 19 -0.66 9.91 11.45
N ALA A 20 -1.30 10.94 10.87
CA ALA A 20 -0.68 12.22 10.58
C ALA A 20 -0.29 13.00 11.85
N ALA A 21 0.66 13.93 11.73
CA ALA A 21 1.09 14.78 12.84
C ALA A 21 -0.07 15.66 13.37
N MET A 22 -0.13 15.89 14.67
CA MET A 22 -1.20 16.67 15.34
C MET A 22 -1.48 18.02 14.65
N MET A 23 -0.43 18.72 14.23
CA MET A 23 -0.57 20.02 13.58
C MET A 23 -1.13 19.90 12.15
N ASP A 24 -0.80 18.83 11.43
CA ASP A 24 -1.34 18.58 10.10
C ASP A 24 -2.82 18.20 10.21
N CYS A 25 -3.22 17.38 11.19
CA CYS A 25 -4.62 17.08 11.49
C CYS A 25 -5.41 18.35 11.83
N LYS A 26 -4.87 19.22 12.70
CA LYS A 26 -5.53 20.49 13.06
C LYS A 26 -5.72 21.39 11.83
N LYS A 27 -4.71 21.52 10.99
CA LYS A 27 -4.78 22.32 9.74
C LYS A 27 -5.83 21.74 8.79
N ALA A 28 -5.82 20.42 8.56
CA ALA A 28 -6.78 19.76 7.70
C ALA A 28 -8.23 19.98 8.19
N LEU A 29 -8.50 19.76 9.48
CA LEU A 29 -9.82 20.04 10.06
C LEU A 29 -10.24 21.51 9.93
N THR A 30 -9.31 22.45 10.09
CA THR A 30 -9.61 23.88 9.93
C THR A 30 -10.02 24.20 8.49
N GLU A 31 -9.31 23.65 7.51
CA GLU A 31 -9.58 23.86 6.08
C GLU A 31 -10.88 23.18 5.63
N THR A 32 -11.21 22.03 6.22
CA THR A 32 -12.46 21.30 5.92
C THR A 32 -13.63 21.69 6.84
N SER A 33 -13.48 22.78 7.59
CA SER A 33 -14.52 23.29 8.49
C SER A 33 -15.01 22.26 9.54
N GLY A 34 -14.12 21.35 9.96
CA GLY A 34 -14.38 20.32 10.95
C GLY A 34 -14.94 19.01 10.39
N ASP A 35 -15.09 18.90 9.08
CA ASP A 35 -15.48 17.65 8.40
C ASP A 35 -14.33 16.66 8.45
N ILE A 36 -14.53 15.54 9.16
CA ILE A 36 -13.50 14.52 9.39
C ILE A 36 -13.20 13.75 8.10
N ASP A 37 -14.21 13.39 7.31
CA ASP A 37 -14.03 12.60 6.09
C ASP A 37 -13.27 13.40 5.04
N ALA A 38 -13.65 14.65 4.81
CA ALA A 38 -12.92 15.57 3.95
C ALA A 38 -11.49 15.83 4.44
N ALA A 39 -11.26 15.89 5.76
CA ALA A 39 -9.93 16.06 6.34
C ALA A 39 -9.05 14.80 6.14
N VAL A 40 -9.63 13.60 6.18
CA VAL A 40 -8.94 12.33 5.85
C VAL A 40 -8.48 12.35 4.40
N GLU A 41 -9.35 12.71 3.46
CA GLU A 41 -9.00 12.81 2.03
C GLU A 41 -7.88 13.83 1.78
N LEU A 42 -8.01 15.02 2.37
CA LEU A 42 -7.01 16.07 2.27
C LEU A 42 -5.65 15.63 2.80
N LEU A 43 -5.63 14.92 3.95
CA LEU A 43 -4.39 14.39 4.52
C LEU A 43 -3.78 13.28 3.65
N ARG A 44 -4.59 12.40 3.06
CA ARG A 44 -4.08 11.37 2.12
C ARG A 44 -3.33 12.00 0.95
N VAL A 45 -3.90 13.04 0.33
CA VAL A 45 -3.22 13.78 -0.75
C VAL A 45 -1.90 14.37 -0.25
N ARG A 46 -1.90 15.06 0.90
CA ARG A 46 -0.70 15.73 1.45
C ARG A 46 0.38 14.76 1.87
N LEU A 47 0.02 13.61 2.41
CA LEU A 47 0.99 12.56 2.77
C LEU A 47 1.59 11.94 1.52
N GLY A 48 0.79 11.73 0.47
CA GLY A 48 1.27 11.30 -0.84
C GLY A 48 2.28 12.28 -1.44
N ASP A 49 1.99 13.58 -1.43
CA ASP A 49 2.93 14.62 -1.89
C ASP A 49 4.24 14.65 -1.09
N LYS A 50 4.18 14.43 0.22
CA LYS A 50 5.38 14.30 1.07
C LYS A 50 6.17 13.05 0.72
N ALA A 51 5.50 11.91 0.53
CA ALA A 51 6.14 10.65 0.14
C ALA A 51 6.87 10.78 -1.21
N LEU A 52 6.25 11.42 -2.20
CA LEU A 52 6.88 11.68 -3.50
C LEU A 52 8.17 12.51 -3.38
N LYS A 53 8.21 13.50 -2.48
CA LYS A 53 9.40 14.33 -2.26
C LYS A 53 10.58 13.57 -1.66
N VAL A 54 10.32 12.48 -0.94
CA VAL A 54 11.36 11.67 -0.31
C VAL A 54 11.68 10.39 -1.08
N GLY A 55 10.84 9.99 -2.03
CA GLY A 55 10.94 8.73 -2.78
C GLY A 55 12.25 8.51 -3.55
N GLY A 56 12.98 9.60 -3.86
CA GLY A 56 14.31 9.49 -4.49
C GLY A 56 15.49 9.34 -3.52
N ARG A 57 15.23 9.33 -2.20
CA ARG A 57 16.28 9.14 -1.19
C ARG A 57 16.66 7.67 -1.10
N GLU A 58 17.94 7.41 -0.93
CA GLU A 58 18.43 6.05 -0.71
C GLU A 58 17.89 5.48 0.62
N ALA A 59 17.34 4.29 0.57
CA ALA A 59 16.82 3.56 1.73
C ALA A 59 17.70 2.33 1.96
N THR A 60 18.60 2.41 2.95
CA THR A 60 19.63 1.40 3.28
C THR A 60 19.51 0.85 4.69
N GLU A 61 18.66 1.46 5.51
CA GLU A 61 18.26 0.95 6.81
C GLU A 61 16.89 0.29 6.70
N GLY A 62 16.45 -0.48 7.68
CA GLY A 62 15.15 -1.13 7.61
C GLY A 62 14.97 -2.29 8.57
N THR A 63 14.03 -3.16 8.22
CA THR A 63 13.74 -4.38 8.98
C THR A 63 13.36 -5.54 8.07
N VAL A 64 13.66 -6.76 8.51
CA VAL A 64 13.08 -7.98 7.95
C VAL A 64 11.99 -8.46 8.91
N ALA A 65 10.74 -8.38 8.47
CA ALA A 65 9.63 -8.90 9.23
C ALA A 65 9.27 -10.32 8.78
N SER A 66 8.72 -11.12 9.68
CA SER A 66 8.27 -12.47 9.39
C SER A 66 6.84 -12.70 9.86
N TYR A 67 6.14 -13.57 9.15
CA TYR A 67 4.85 -14.11 9.57
C TYR A 67 4.82 -15.62 9.33
N ILE A 68 4.49 -16.38 10.37
CA ILE A 68 4.21 -17.81 10.24
C ILE A 68 2.75 -18.03 10.62
N HIS A 69 2.00 -18.62 9.71
CA HIS A 69 0.60 -18.91 9.96
C HIS A 69 0.43 -19.95 11.06
N SER A 70 -0.66 -19.87 11.83
CA SER A 70 -0.88 -20.68 13.05
C SER A 70 -0.78 -22.19 12.82
N ASN A 71 -1.11 -22.67 11.60
CA ASN A 71 -0.98 -24.08 11.23
C ASN A 71 0.45 -24.50 10.85
N GLY A 72 1.42 -23.56 10.84
CA GLY A 72 2.81 -23.81 10.47
C GLY A 72 3.08 -24.13 8.99
N LYS A 73 2.06 -24.02 8.12
CA LYS A 73 2.16 -24.40 6.70
C LYS A 73 2.48 -23.25 5.76
N VAL A 74 2.29 -22.01 6.17
CA VAL A 74 2.60 -20.81 5.40
C VAL A 74 3.56 -19.94 6.19
N GLY A 75 4.65 -19.53 5.57
CA GLY A 75 5.64 -18.63 6.14
C GLY A 75 6.02 -17.53 5.14
N VAL A 76 6.22 -16.31 5.65
CA VAL A 76 6.64 -15.15 4.86
C VAL A 76 7.78 -14.44 5.56
N LEU A 77 8.76 -13.99 4.78
CA LEU A 77 9.75 -12.97 5.14
C LEU A 77 9.57 -11.79 4.20
N VAL A 78 9.60 -10.58 4.73
CA VAL A 78 9.56 -9.34 3.92
C VAL A 78 10.60 -8.36 4.42
N GLU A 79 11.35 -7.76 3.51
CA GLU A 79 12.32 -6.68 3.75
C GLU A 79 11.65 -5.36 3.44
N VAL A 80 11.63 -4.47 4.44
CA VAL A 80 11.11 -3.11 4.33
C VAL A 80 12.20 -2.16 4.76
N ASP A 81 12.55 -1.21 3.88
CA ASP A 81 13.66 -0.30 4.05
C ASP A 81 13.17 1.14 4.30
N CYS A 82 14.04 1.93 4.93
CA CYS A 82 13.89 3.35 5.18
C CYS A 82 15.26 4.06 5.14
N ASN A 83 15.29 5.39 5.37
CA ASN A 83 16.55 6.12 5.28
C ASN A 83 17.42 5.99 6.54
N THR A 84 16.80 5.88 7.73
CA THR A 84 17.52 5.90 9.01
C THR A 84 17.11 4.75 9.94
N ASP A 85 18.04 4.36 10.82
CA ASP A 85 17.80 3.37 11.87
C ASP A 85 16.76 3.84 12.92
N PHE A 86 16.58 5.15 13.07
CA PHE A 86 15.53 5.71 13.94
C PHE A 86 14.14 5.36 13.46
N VAL A 87 13.88 5.49 12.15
CA VAL A 87 12.60 5.10 11.55
C VAL A 87 12.49 3.58 11.52
N ALA A 88 13.55 2.85 11.22
CA ALA A 88 13.55 1.38 11.25
C ALA A 88 13.11 0.79 12.61
N ARG A 89 13.42 1.48 13.72
CA ARG A 89 13.02 1.08 15.09
C ARG A 89 11.66 1.65 15.54
N ASN A 90 11.03 2.50 14.74
CA ASN A 90 9.73 3.07 15.06
C ASN A 90 8.65 1.99 15.08
N GLU A 91 7.72 2.05 16.05
CA GLU A 91 6.66 1.06 16.21
C GLU A 91 5.71 1.01 15.01
N ASP A 92 5.38 2.16 14.42
CA ASP A 92 4.52 2.25 13.23
C ASP A 92 5.19 1.57 12.02
N PHE A 93 6.51 1.76 11.84
CA PHE A 93 7.29 1.13 10.78
C PHE A 93 7.35 -0.40 10.98
N GLN A 94 7.65 -0.86 12.18
CA GLN A 94 7.70 -2.27 12.53
C GLN A 94 6.32 -2.93 12.40
N SER A 95 5.26 -2.22 12.78
CA SER A 95 3.87 -2.69 12.62
C SER A 95 3.52 -2.82 11.14
N PHE A 96 3.86 -1.81 10.33
CA PHE A 96 3.66 -1.86 8.89
C PHE A 96 4.34 -3.09 8.26
N ALA A 97 5.61 -3.35 8.56
CA ALA A 97 6.33 -4.49 8.02
C ALA A 97 5.68 -5.83 8.40
N ARG A 98 5.19 -5.97 9.64
CA ARG A 98 4.45 -7.17 10.08
C ARG A 98 3.11 -7.34 9.36
N GLU A 99 2.37 -6.24 9.15
CA GLU A 99 1.09 -6.27 8.41
C GLU A 99 1.30 -6.65 6.94
N ILE A 100 2.40 -6.20 6.32
CA ILE A 100 2.74 -6.62 4.95
C ILE A 100 3.06 -8.13 4.91
N ALA A 101 3.83 -8.66 5.86
CA ALA A 101 4.10 -10.09 5.92
C ALA A 101 2.81 -10.92 6.09
N LEU A 102 1.88 -10.47 6.93
CA LEU A 102 0.56 -11.09 7.12
C LEU A 102 -0.27 -11.03 5.82
N HIS A 103 -0.30 -9.88 5.15
CA HIS A 103 -1.01 -9.71 3.90
C HIS A 103 -0.50 -10.68 2.82
N ILE A 104 0.81 -10.77 2.62
CA ILE A 104 1.43 -11.69 1.65
C ILE A 104 1.09 -13.15 1.98
N ALA A 105 1.08 -13.51 3.26
CA ALA A 105 0.71 -14.87 3.69
C ALA A 105 -0.73 -15.21 3.31
N ALA A 106 -1.65 -14.25 3.40
CA ALA A 106 -3.07 -14.40 3.07
C ALA A 106 -3.38 -14.24 1.57
N SER A 107 -2.43 -13.75 0.76
CA SER A 107 -2.60 -13.45 -0.67
C SER A 107 -1.66 -14.30 -1.51
N PRO A 108 -1.99 -15.57 -1.80
CA PRO A 108 -1.07 -16.51 -2.48
C PRO A 108 -0.78 -16.11 -3.95
N SER A 109 -1.61 -15.25 -4.56
CA SER A 109 -1.40 -14.72 -5.91
C SER A 109 -0.30 -13.66 -5.99
N THR A 110 0.17 -13.12 -4.85
CA THR A 110 1.21 -12.07 -4.84
C THR A 110 2.56 -12.63 -5.29
N LEU A 111 3.08 -12.11 -6.40
CA LEU A 111 4.33 -12.56 -7.03
C LEU A 111 5.39 -11.47 -7.07
N TYR A 112 5.00 -10.21 -7.22
CA TYR A 112 5.86 -9.06 -7.43
C TYR A 112 5.56 -7.98 -6.40
N VAL A 113 6.57 -7.17 -6.05
CA VAL A 113 6.31 -5.99 -5.21
C VAL A 113 5.67 -4.89 -6.04
N SER A 114 6.22 -4.58 -7.22
CA SER A 114 5.74 -3.49 -8.09
C SER A 114 5.51 -3.96 -9.53
N GLU A 115 4.84 -3.15 -10.34
CA GLU A 115 4.57 -3.45 -11.76
C GLU A 115 5.84 -3.50 -12.61
N GLU A 116 6.90 -2.78 -12.20
CA GLU A 116 8.19 -2.74 -12.86
C GLU A 116 8.94 -4.07 -12.75
N GLU A 117 8.64 -4.86 -11.72
CA GLU A 117 9.26 -6.18 -11.52
C GLU A 117 8.66 -7.27 -12.42
N ILE A 118 7.49 -7.03 -13.03
CA ILE A 118 6.85 -8.01 -13.90
C ILE A 118 7.66 -8.10 -15.22
N PRO A 119 8.25 -9.27 -15.54
CA PRO A 119 8.92 -9.45 -16.82
C PRO A 119 7.99 -9.17 -18.02
N GLN A 120 8.50 -8.51 -19.05
CA GLN A 120 7.70 -8.19 -20.24
C GLN A 120 7.12 -9.46 -20.89
N GLU A 121 7.91 -10.55 -20.92
CA GLU A 121 7.45 -11.85 -21.43
C GLU A 121 6.23 -12.40 -20.68
N ALA A 122 6.13 -12.16 -19.36
CA ALA A 122 5.00 -12.58 -18.56
C ALA A 122 3.75 -11.73 -18.91
N LYS A 123 3.90 -10.41 -19.04
CA LYS A 123 2.82 -9.52 -19.50
C LYS A 123 2.30 -9.94 -20.89
N ASP A 124 3.22 -10.21 -21.83
CA ASP A 124 2.89 -10.61 -23.20
C ASP A 124 2.21 -11.99 -23.24
N ALA A 125 2.62 -12.91 -22.36
CA ALA A 125 2.02 -14.23 -22.26
C ALA A 125 0.57 -14.14 -21.78
N GLU A 126 0.31 -13.40 -20.71
CA GLU A 126 -1.03 -13.18 -20.18
C GLU A 126 -1.92 -12.42 -21.18
N LEU A 127 -1.38 -11.40 -21.85
CA LEU A 127 -2.11 -10.65 -22.86
C LEU A 127 -2.62 -11.58 -23.99
N ARG A 128 -1.75 -12.48 -24.51
CA ARG A 128 -2.17 -13.47 -25.51
C ARG A 128 -3.29 -14.39 -25.01
N VAL A 129 -3.23 -14.83 -23.76
CA VAL A 129 -4.29 -15.64 -23.15
C VAL A 129 -5.60 -14.86 -23.10
N PHE A 130 -5.56 -13.59 -22.68
CA PHE A 130 -6.75 -12.74 -22.59
C PHE A 130 -7.33 -12.37 -23.95
N GLU A 131 -6.51 -12.20 -24.98
CA GLU A 131 -6.96 -12.04 -26.37
C GLU A 131 -7.70 -13.28 -26.88
N GLN A 132 -7.16 -14.47 -26.61
CA GLN A 132 -7.83 -15.73 -26.96
C GLN A 132 -9.16 -15.89 -26.22
N GLN A 133 -9.22 -15.53 -24.94
CA GLN A 133 -10.45 -15.54 -24.17
C GLN A 133 -11.51 -14.55 -24.68
N ALA A 134 -11.09 -13.50 -25.38
CA ALA A 134 -11.97 -12.51 -25.99
C ALA A 134 -12.36 -12.87 -27.46
N ALA A 135 -11.96 -14.02 -27.98
CA ALA A 135 -12.14 -14.39 -29.40
C ALA A 135 -13.60 -14.44 -29.86
N ASP A 136 -14.56 -14.68 -28.95
CA ASP A 136 -15.99 -14.64 -29.17
C ASP A 136 -16.60 -13.22 -29.25
N LYS A 137 -15.83 -12.21 -28.91
CA LYS A 137 -16.29 -10.82 -28.92
C LYS A 137 -16.00 -10.13 -30.27
N PRO A 138 -16.73 -9.03 -30.62
CA PRO A 138 -16.43 -8.24 -31.79
C PRO A 138 -14.96 -7.79 -31.85
N GLU A 139 -14.34 -7.90 -33.03
CA GLU A 139 -12.89 -7.67 -33.21
C GLU A 139 -12.40 -6.33 -32.67
N HIS A 140 -13.18 -5.26 -32.86
CA HIS A 140 -12.82 -3.90 -32.48
C HIS A 140 -12.76 -3.67 -30.95
N ILE A 141 -13.35 -4.56 -30.12
CA ILE A 141 -13.33 -4.44 -28.64
C ILE A 141 -12.41 -5.46 -27.96
N ARG A 142 -11.91 -6.48 -28.69
CA ARG A 142 -11.03 -7.52 -28.12
C ARG A 142 -9.80 -6.95 -27.43
N PRO A 143 -9.03 -6.02 -28.05
CA PRO A 143 -7.84 -5.45 -27.42
C PRO A 143 -8.19 -4.77 -26.09
N LYS A 144 -9.26 -3.97 -26.04
CA LYS A 144 -9.68 -3.27 -24.82
C LYS A 144 -10.09 -4.23 -23.70
N ILE A 145 -10.72 -5.37 -24.06
CA ILE A 145 -11.08 -6.43 -23.09
C ILE A 145 -9.80 -7.08 -22.55
N ALA A 146 -8.85 -7.43 -23.42
CA ALA A 146 -7.60 -8.05 -23.04
C ALA A 146 -6.75 -7.14 -22.14
N GLU A 147 -6.63 -5.85 -22.48
CA GLU A 147 -5.97 -4.85 -21.64
C GLU A 147 -6.63 -4.70 -20.26
N GLY A 148 -7.95 -4.67 -20.20
CA GLY A 148 -8.70 -4.63 -18.94
C GLY A 148 -8.44 -5.84 -18.06
N LYS A 149 -8.38 -7.05 -18.65
CA LYS A 149 -8.02 -8.28 -17.95
C LYS A 149 -6.57 -8.30 -17.50
N LEU A 150 -5.63 -7.81 -18.32
CA LEU A 150 -4.24 -7.69 -17.97
C LEU A 150 -4.06 -6.76 -16.76
N LYS A 151 -4.77 -5.62 -16.74
CA LYS A 151 -4.77 -4.71 -15.59
C LYS A 151 -5.31 -5.38 -14.33
N ALA A 152 -6.39 -6.14 -14.44
CA ALA A 152 -6.94 -6.89 -13.32
C ALA A 152 -5.94 -7.94 -12.80
N TRP A 153 -5.28 -8.68 -13.70
CA TRP A 153 -4.23 -9.63 -13.34
C TRP A 153 -3.06 -8.94 -12.63
N MET A 154 -2.58 -7.80 -13.14
CA MET A 154 -1.53 -7.03 -12.47
C MET A 154 -1.94 -6.59 -11.05
N ASN A 155 -3.20 -6.20 -10.86
CA ASN A 155 -3.69 -5.87 -9.51
C ASN A 155 -3.70 -7.10 -8.57
N ASP A 156 -3.88 -8.30 -9.10
CA ASP A 156 -3.87 -9.53 -8.31
C ASP A 156 -2.45 -9.98 -7.93
N VAL A 157 -1.46 -9.79 -8.83
CA VAL A 157 -0.11 -10.32 -8.63
C VAL A 157 0.88 -9.30 -8.06
N VAL A 158 0.57 -8.00 -8.10
CA VAL A 158 1.42 -6.91 -7.62
C VAL A 158 1.00 -6.47 -6.23
N LEU A 159 1.89 -6.65 -5.26
CA LEU A 159 1.67 -6.32 -3.86
C LEU A 159 1.19 -4.87 -3.65
N LEU A 160 1.85 -3.89 -4.26
CA LEU A 160 1.54 -2.47 -4.07
C LEU A 160 0.13 -2.10 -4.54
N ASN A 161 -0.42 -2.83 -5.53
CA ASN A 161 -1.75 -2.58 -6.08
C ASN A 161 -2.87 -3.21 -5.25
N GLN A 162 -2.55 -4.19 -4.40
CA GLN A 162 -3.54 -4.94 -3.65
C GLN A 162 -4.12 -4.14 -2.49
N PRO A 163 -5.45 -4.13 -2.26
CA PRO A 163 -6.02 -3.66 -1.02
C PRO A 163 -5.61 -4.60 0.12
N HIS A 164 -5.29 -4.05 1.30
CA HIS A 164 -4.89 -4.86 2.45
C HIS A 164 -6.00 -5.84 2.83
N VAL A 165 -5.64 -7.11 3.12
CA VAL A 165 -6.60 -8.19 3.44
C VAL A 165 -7.54 -7.88 4.60
N ASN A 166 -7.11 -7.04 5.56
CA ASN A 166 -7.95 -6.55 6.63
C ASN A 166 -8.57 -5.19 6.24
N ALA A 167 -9.60 -5.23 5.38
CA ALA A 167 -10.29 -4.03 4.90
C ALA A 167 -10.95 -3.23 6.02
N ASP A 168 -11.46 -3.90 7.07
CA ASP A 168 -12.11 -3.24 8.21
C ASP A 168 -11.11 -2.35 8.98
N LYS A 169 -9.87 -2.82 9.15
CA LYS A 169 -8.82 -2.08 9.84
C LYS A 169 -8.25 -0.93 9.01
N TYR A 170 -8.12 -1.13 7.70
CA TYR A 170 -7.41 -0.20 6.81
C TYR A 170 -8.31 0.53 5.81
N GLY A 171 -9.63 0.36 5.90
CA GLY A 171 -10.59 1.09 5.07
C GLY A 171 -10.41 0.82 3.57
N GLY A 172 -9.96 -0.39 3.19
CA GLY A 172 -9.72 -0.76 1.79
C GLY A 172 -8.52 -0.07 1.14
N GLN A 173 -7.61 0.52 1.93
CA GLN A 173 -6.37 1.10 1.39
C GLN A 173 -5.53 0.03 0.71
N THR A 174 -4.91 0.41 -0.41
CA THR A 174 -3.89 -0.44 -1.04
C THR A 174 -2.59 -0.40 -0.25
N ILE A 175 -1.75 -1.41 -0.46
CA ILE A 175 -0.42 -1.47 0.15
C ILE A 175 0.41 -0.23 -0.21
N GLU A 176 0.31 0.26 -1.47
CA GLU A 176 0.96 1.51 -1.87
C GLU A 176 0.46 2.73 -1.09
N GLN A 177 -0.85 2.83 -0.86
CA GLN A 177 -1.39 3.92 -0.04
C GLN A 177 -0.90 3.86 1.41
N MET A 178 -0.82 2.66 2.00
CA MET A 178 -0.28 2.46 3.34
C MET A 178 1.21 2.85 3.41
N ARG A 179 2.01 2.40 2.44
CA ARG A 179 3.43 2.74 2.29
C ARG A 179 3.63 4.26 2.16
N SER A 180 2.88 4.87 1.27
CA SER A 180 2.94 6.31 1.01
C SER A 180 2.54 7.14 2.24
N ASN A 181 1.52 6.70 2.97
CA ASN A 181 1.11 7.33 4.23
C ASN A 181 2.23 7.26 5.28
N LEU A 182 2.88 6.11 5.43
CA LEU A 182 3.99 5.93 6.36
C LEU A 182 5.19 6.79 5.96
N SER A 183 5.56 6.82 4.66
CA SER A 183 6.61 7.70 4.14
C SER A 183 6.31 9.19 4.42
N GLY A 184 5.07 9.62 4.17
CA GLY A 184 4.63 10.99 4.43
C GLY A 184 4.63 11.36 5.92
N THR A 185 4.31 10.40 6.79
CA THR A 185 4.27 10.59 8.24
C THR A 185 5.67 10.64 8.85
N THR A 186 6.54 9.73 8.44
CA THR A 186 7.93 9.66 8.92
C THR A 186 8.84 10.71 8.25
N GLY A 187 8.48 11.18 7.05
CA GLY A 187 9.30 12.05 6.24
C GLY A 187 10.50 11.34 5.62
N GLU A 188 10.44 10.01 5.52
CA GLU A 188 11.47 9.16 4.94
C GLU A 188 10.95 8.33 3.77
N ASN A 189 11.83 7.91 2.88
CA ASN A 189 11.49 6.97 1.82
C ASN A 189 11.33 5.57 2.42
N VAL A 190 10.09 5.07 2.46
CA VAL A 190 9.78 3.70 2.87
C VAL A 190 9.63 2.85 1.62
N VAL A 191 10.37 1.76 1.54
CA VAL A 191 10.42 0.86 0.38
C VAL A 191 10.17 -0.58 0.84
N ILE A 192 9.20 -1.26 0.25
CA ILE A 192 9.10 -2.71 0.36
C ILE A 192 10.08 -3.27 -0.68
N ARG A 193 11.19 -3.85 -0.20
CA ARG A 193 12.30 -4.24 -1.08
C ARG A 193 12.05 -5.55 -1.80
N ARG A 194 11.65 -6.57 -1.05
CA ARG A 194 11.41 -7.94 -1.53
C ARG A 194 10.72 -8.76 -0.47
N PHE A 195 10.20 -9.90 -0.88
CA PHE A 195 9.66 -10.90 0.03
C PHE A 195 9.96 -12.33 -0.45
N ALA A 196 9.79 -13.27 0.46
CA ALA A 196 9.76 -14.70 0.16
C ALA A 196 8.59 -15.33 0.88
N ARG A 197 7.78 -16.11 0.15
CA ARG A 197 6.63 -16.86 0.67
C ARG A 197 6.87 -18.34 0.47
N PHE A 198 6.66 -19.10 1.51
CA PHE A 198 6.77 -20.55 1.53
C PHE A 198 5.44 -21.15 1.94
N GLU A 199 5.03 -22.19 1.25
CA GLU A 199 3.80 -22.92 1.57
C GLU A 199 4.06 -24.43 1.40
N VAL A 200 3.61 -25.21 2.38
CA VAL A 200 3.78 -26.67 2.35
C VAL A 200 2.79 -27.28 1.38
N GLY A 201 3.29 -28.03 0.39
CA GLY A 201 2.47 -28.75 -0.57
C GLY A 201 2.21 -28.01 -1.89
N VAL A 202 2.93 -26.90 -2.13
CA VAL A 202 2.91 -26.13 -3.40
C VAL A 202 4.26 -26.26 -4.08
#